data_d50fcfe957dabcb5262ccdb485a65742
#
_entry.id   d50fcfe957dabcb5262ccdb485a65742
#
_cell.length_a   1.000
_cell.length_b   1.000
_cell.length_c   1.000
_cell.angle_alpha   90.00
_cell.angle_beta   90.00
_cell.angle_gamma   90.00
#
_symmetry.space_group_name_H-M   'P 1'
#
loop_
_entity.id
_entity.type
_entity.pdbx_description
1 polymer ?
#
loop_
_entity_poly.entity_id
_entity_poly.type
_entity_poly.pdbx_seq_one_letter_code
_entity_poly.pdbx_strand_id
1 'polypeptide(L)'
;MHWSEQSLLLILLFIYTCLVPAIGFALLRFTGFIQSFEMRERTDRFGPLIICAVFYLWMYVNLKSQEQIPRLMICFILASIISIFLAFAINTKVKISLHSIAFGAFIAFWVLLRFNNLNEAVLNFRFIKTGLSAFNVNHLIAISCVLGGWIGTCRLYLKAHTAEELYLGYLVGIISSILAFSYIF
;
A
#
# COMPACT_ATOMS: atom_id res chain seq x y z
N MET A 1 -23.89 -5.15 -4.17
CA MET A 1 -23.46 -4.99 -2.79
C MET A 1 -24.26 -3.87 -2.14
N HIS A 2 -24.96 -4.17 -1.05
CA HIS A 2 -25.81 -3.17 -0.35
C HIS A 2 -24.90 -2.15 0.38
N TRP A 3 -25.39 -0.93 0.64
CA TRP A 3 -24.60 0.12 1.32
C TRP A 3 -24.02 -0.34 2.67
N SER A 4 -24.79 -1.15 3.43
CA SER A 4 -24.34 -1.72 4.69
C SER A 4 -23.17 -2.71 4.55
N GLU A 5 -23.12 -3.46 3.47
CA GLU A 5 -22.04 -4.43 3.18
C GLU A 5 -20.75 -3.72 2.76
N GLN A 6 -20.89 -2.62 1.99
CA GLN A 6 -19.73 -1.80 1.59
C GLN A 6 -19.08 -1.10 2.78
N SER A 7 -19.88 -0.54 3.69
CA SER A 7 -19.35 0.08 4.89
C SER A 7 -18.69 -0.93 5.83
N LEU A 8 -19.27 -2.11 5.98
CA LEU A 8 -18.66 -3.18 6.77
C LEU A 8 -17.31 -3.61 6.18
N LEU A 9 -17.22 -3.78 4.86
CA LEU A 9 -15.98 -4.11 4.19
C LEU A 9 -14.89 -3.04 4.40
N LEU A 10 -15.26 -1.76 4.28
CA LEU A 10 -14.32 -0.65 4.52
C LEU A 10 -13.82 -0.64 5.98
N ILE A 11 -14.71 -0.89 6.94
CA ILE A 11 -14.35 -0.99 8.36
C ILE A 11 -13.38 -2.16 8.57
N LEU A 12 -13.66 -3.33 8.01
CA LEU A 12 -12.77 -4.49 8.10
C LEU A 12 -11.41 -4.20 7.48
N LEU A 13 -11.37 -3.59 6.30
CA LEU A 13 -10.11 -3.17 5.67
C LEU A 13 -9.33 -2.22 6.59
N PHE A 14 -9.97 -1.20 7.13
CA PHE A 14 -9.32 -0.26 8.05
C PHE A 14 -8.78 -0.97 9.30
N ILE A 15 -9.55 -1.88 9.89
CA ILE A 15 -9.10 -2.64 11.06
C ILE A 15 -7.84 -3.44 10.73
N TYR A 16 -7.83 -4.21 9.65
CA TYR A 16 -6.72 -5.11 9.34
C TYR A 16 -5.49 -4.41 8.72
N THR A 17 -5.69 -3.30 8.01
CA THR A 17 -4.57 -2.60 7.36
C THR A 17 -3.99 -1.45 8.20
N CYS A 18 -4.75 -0.92 9.15
CA CYS A 18 -4.36 0.23 9.94
C CYS A 18 -4.39 -0.07 11.45
N LEU A 19 -5.55 -0.38 12.01
CA LEU A 19 -5.74 -0.47 13.46
C LEU A 19 -4.91 -1.59 14.08
N VAL A 20 -5.02 -2.82 13.57
CA VAL A 20 -4.33 -3.97 14.14
C VAL A 20 -2.80 -3.87 13.97
N PRO A 21 -2.24 -3.50 12.80
CA PRO A 21 -0.81 -3.21 12.69
C PRO A 21 -0.35 -2.09 13.64
N ALA A 22 -1.14 -1.02 13.79
CA ALA A 22 -0.78 0.07 14.70
C ALA A 22 -0.71 -0.39 16.16
N ILE A 23 -1.67 -1.21 16.62
CA ILE A 23 -1.63 -1.84 17.95
C ILE A 23 -0.38 -2.73 18.07
N GLY A 24 -0.09 -3.54 17.05
CA GLY A 24 1.10 -4.38 17.02
C GLY A 24 2.39 -3.57 17.15
N PHE A 25 2.50 -2.43 16.45
CA PHE A 25 3.64 -1.52 16.57
C PHE A 25 3.75 -0.92 17.96
N ALA A 26 2.62 -0.52 18.55
CA ALA A 26 2.60 -0.01 19.91
C ALA A 26 3.11 -1.07 20.90
N LEU A 27 2.63 -2.31 20.78
CA LEU A 27 3.08 -3.43 21.62
C LEU A 27 4.59 -3.69 21.46
N LEU A 28 5.12 -3.71 20.23
CA LEU A 28 6.56 -3.87 19.99
C LEU A 28 7.38 -2.74 20.65
N ARG A 29 6.83 -1.52 20.65
CA ARG A 29 7.48 -0.38 21.30
C ARG A 29 7.43 -0.50 22.83
N PHE A 30 6.29 -0.86 23.40
CA PHE A 30 6.12 -1.00 24.86
C PHE A 30 6.92 -2.18 25.43
N THR A 31 7.08 -3.26 24.67
CA THR A 31 7.89 -4.42 25.07
C THR A 31 9.38 -4.23 24.84
N GLY A 32 9.80 -3.11 24.25
CA GLY A 32 11.21 -2.80 23.99
C GLY A 32 11.82 -3.49 22.76
N PHE A 33 11.00 -4.20 21.95
CA PHE A 33 11.49 -4.81 20.71
C PHE A 33 11.91 -3.79 19.64
N ILE A 34 11.32 -2.59 19.66
CA ILE A 34 11.72 -1.46 18.84
C ILE A 34 12.07 -0.26 19.73
N GLN A 35 13.14 0.44 19.39
CA GLN A 35 13.64 1.53 20.22
C GLN A 35 12.88 2.85 19.98
N SER A 36 12.33 3.06 18.78
CA SER A 36 11.54 4.25 18.46
C SER A 36 10.53 3.98 17.34
N PHE A 37 9.45 4.76 17.32
CA PHE A 37 8.49 4.74 16.19
C PHE A 37 9.10 5.24 14.87
N GLU A 38 10.20 5.99 14.92
CA GLU A 38 10.90 6.46 13.72
C GLU A 38 11.64 5.33 12.98
N MET A 39 11.90 4.21 13.68
CA MET A 39 12.58 3.03 13.12
C MET A 39 13.84 3.42 12.35
N ARG A 40 14.73 4.18 13.01
CA ARG A 40 15.98 4.66 12.40
C ARG A 40 16.91 3.51 12.04
N GLU A 41 16.94 2.50 12.90
CA GLU A 41 17.72 1.28 12.67
C GLU A 41 16.94 0.31 11.77
N ARG A 42 17.69 -0.45 10.94
CA ARG A 42 17.08 -1.48 10.07
C ARG A 42 16.41 -2.58 10.87
N THR A 43 17.00 -2.95 12.00
CA THR A 43 16.54 -4.01 12.89
C THR A 43 15.15 -3.74 13.45
N ASP A 44 14.85 -2.48 13.77
CA ASP A 44 13.56 -2.07 14.30
C ASP A 44 12.39 -2.31 13.33
N ARG A 45 12.69 -2.48 12.03
CA ARG A 45 11.67 -2.66 10.99
C ARG A 45 11.19 -4.09 10.82
N PHE A 46 11.95 -5.07 11.27
CA PHE A 46 11.58 -6.48 11.06
C PHE A 46 10.30 -6.85 11.79
N GLY A 47 10.13 -6.47 13.06
CA GLY A 47 8.89 -6.71 13.80
C GLY A 47 7.65 -6.13 13.12
N PRO A 48 7.62 -4.82 12.81
CA PRO A 48 6.55 -4.18 12.06
C PRO A 48 6.23 -4.85 10.71
N LEU A 49 7.24 -5.19 9.92
CA LEU A 49 7.04 -5.86 8.63
C LEU A 49 6.43 -7.24 8.78
N ILE A 50 6.84 -8.03 9.80
CA ILE A 50 6.25 -9.34 10.10
C ILE A 50 4.77 -9.19 10.47
N ILE A 51 4.44 -8.23 11.35
CA ILE A 51 3.07 -7.96 11.74
C ILE A 51 2.22 -7.63 10.52
N CYS A 52 2.67 -6.68 9.70
CA CYS A 52 1.98 -6.34 8.46
C CYS A 52 1.82 -7.55 7.54
N ALA A 53 2.88 -8.34 7.33
CA ALA A 53 2.83 -9.52 6.47
C ALA A 53 1.76 -10.51 6.92
N VAL A 54 1.70 -10.83 8.22
CA VAL A 54 0.74 -11.77 8.78
C VAL A 54 -0.70 -11.29 8.54
N PHE A 55 -1.00 -10.03 8.90
CA PHE A 55 -2.37 -9.51 8.78
C PHE A 55 -2.80 -9.29 7.32
N TYR A 56 -1.92 -8.85 6.45
CA TYR A 56 -2.24 -8.71 5.03
C TYR A 56 -2.42 -10.06 4.34
N LEU A 57 -1.59 -11.06 4.66
CA LEU A 57 -1.79 -12.45 4.18
C LEU A 57 -3.11 -13.02 4.66
N TRP A 58 -3.41 -12.87 5.95
CA TRP A 58 -4.66 -13.35 6.52
C TRP A 58 -5.87 -12.69 5.84
N MET A 59 -5.82 -11.39 5.64
CA MET A 59 -6.86 -10.65 4.91
C MET A 59 -7.00 -11.16 3.47
N TYR A 60 -5.89 -11.34 2.75
CA TYR A 60 -5.89 -11.84 1.38
C TYR A 60 -6.54 -13.22 1.28
N VAL A 61 -6.15 -14.16 2.14
CA VAL A 61 -6.69 -15.53 2.14
C VAL A 61 -8.20 -15.54 2.38
N ASN A 62 -8.70 -14.69 3.28
CA ASN A 62 -10.13 -14.60 3.59
C ASN A 62 -10.95 -13.89 2.51
N LEU A 63 -10.37 -12.92 1.81
CA LEU A 63 -11.11 -12.13 0.83
C LEU A 63 -11.04 -12.68 -0.59
N LYS A 64 -9.95 -13.36 -0.98
CA LYS A 64 -9.72 -13.80 -2.36
C LYS A 64 -10.76 -14.77 -2.94
N SER A 65 -11.42 -15.54 -2.07
CA SER A 65 -12.43 -16.54 -2.47
C SER A 65 -13.87 -15.98 -2.45
N GLN A 66 -14.05 -14.73 -2.06
CA GLN A 66 -15.37 -14.12 -1.99
C GLN A 66 -15.71 -13.41 -3.30
N GLU A 67 -16.69 -13.91 -4.03
CA GLU A 67 -17.15 -13.36 -5.32
C GLU A 67 -17.60 -11.90 -5.25
N GLN A 68 -18.03 -11.45 -4.07
CA GLN A 68 -18.51 -10.09 -3.84
C GLN A 68 -17.38 -9.05 -3.78
N ILE A 69 -16.12 -9.49 -3.60
CA ILE A 69 -14.98 -8.61 -3.47
C ILE A 69 -14.41 -8.28 -4.85
N PRO A 70 -14.27 -6.98 -5.19
CA PRO A 70 -13.71 -6.58 -6.48
C PRO A 70 -12.30 -7.14 -6.69
N ARG A 71 -12.04 -7.74 -7.86
CA ARG A 71 -10.69 -8.25 -8.21
C ARG A 71 -9.59 -7.19 -8.06
N LEU A 72 -9.90 -5.94 -8.36
CA LEU A 72 -8.98 -4.81 -8.18
C LEU A 72 -8.53 -4.67 -6.72
N MET A 73 -9.42 -4.87 -5.77
CA MET A 73 -9.06 -4.81 -4.34
C MET A 73 -8.17 -5.98 -3.96
N ILE A 74 -8.47 -7.18 -4.43
CA ILE A 74 -7.61 -8.36 -4.21
C ILE A 74 -6.22 -8.14 -4.82
N CYS A 75 -6.14 -7.55 -6.02
CA CYS A 75 -4.89 -7.17 -6.66
C CYS A 75 -4.09 -6.18 -5.81
N PHE A 76 -4.72 -5.14 -5.28
CA PHE A 76 -4.07 -4.14 -4.43
C PHE A 76 -3.53 -4.75 -3.13
N ILE A 77 -4.30 -5.64 -2.48
CA ILE A 77 -3.86 -6.36 -1.28
C ILE A 77 -2.66 -7.25 -1.62
N LEU A 78 -2.70 -7.98 -2.73
CA LEU A 78 -1.60 -8.84 -3.17
C LEU A 78 -0.33 -8.04 -3.49
N ALA A 79 -0.47 -6.88 -4.16
CA ALA A 79 0.65 -5.98 -4.41
C ALA A 79 1.30 -5.50 -3.10
N SER A 80 0.48 -5.19 -2.09
CA SER A 80 0.95 -4.79 -0.76
C SER A 80 1.72 -5.93 -0.08
N ILE A 81 1.23 -7.17 -0.17
CA ILE A 81 1.90 -8.36 0.38
C ILE A 81 3.27 -8.57 -0.28
N ILE A 82 3.31 -8.56 -1.61
CA ILE A 82 4.57 -8.69 -2.36
C ILE A 82 5.54 -7.58 -1.96
N SER A 83 5.06 -6.34 -1.85
CA SER A 83 5.85 -5.20 -1.39
C SER A 83 6.44 -5.41 0.00
N ILE A 84 5.67 -5.94 0.95
CA ILE A 84 6.12 -6.20 2.32
C ILE A 84 7.22 -7.27 2.32
N PHE A 85 7.04 -8.38 1.57
CA PHE A 85 8.06 -9.43 1.51
C PHE A 85 9.34 -8.96 0.82
N LEU A 86 9.25 -8.21 -0.27
CA LEU A 86 10.41 -7.62 -0.93
C LEU A 86 11.10 -6.59 -0.01
N ALA A 87 10.32 -5.75 0.67
CA ALA A 87 10.86 -4.81 1.65
C ALA A 87 11.59 -5.55 2.77
N PHE A 88 11.02 -6.63 3.30
CA PHE A 88 11.64 -7.46 4.33
C PHE A 88 12.98 -8.05 3.84
N ALA A 89 12.98 -8.66 2.66
CA ALA A 89 14.20 -9.24 2.08
C ALA A 89 15.31 -8.20 1.84
N ILE A 90 14.95 -7.04 1.27
CA ILE A 90 15.92 -5.97 0.99
C ILE A 90 16.41 -5.31 2.27
N ASN A 91 15.53 -5.15 3.27
CA ASN A 91 15.87 -4.53 4.55
C ASN A 91 16.96 -5.31 5.32
N THR A 92 17.21 -6.58 4.99
CA THR A 92 18.34 -7.33 5.54
C THR A 92 19.69 -6.71 5.17
N LYS A 93 19.78 -6.04 4.01
CA LYS A 93 21.02 -5.45 3.47
C LYS A 93 20.99 -3.92 3.44
N VAL A 94 19.88 -3.34 2.96
CA VAL A 94 19.74 -1.90 2.72
C VAL A 94 18.48 -1.39 3.43
N LYS A 95 18.59 -0.21 4.06
CA LYS A 95 17.47 0.47 4.71
C LYS A 95 16.53 1.08 3.65
N ILE A 96 15.61 0.26 3.10
CA ILE A 96 14.71 0.71 2.06
C ILE A 96 13.60 1.65 2.60
N SER A 97 13.14 2.61 1.80
CA SER A 97 12.06 3.51 2.17
C SER A 97 10.68 2.88 1.96
N LEU A 98 9.98 2.52 3.05
CA LEU A 98 8.63 1.95 2.98
C LEU A 98 7.60 2.92 2.38
N HIS A 99 7.76 4.24 2.60
CA HIS A 99 6.91 5.25 1.99
C HIS A 99 7.06 5.28 0.46
N SER A 100 8.29 5.19 -0.03
CA SER A 100 8.55 5.15 -1.47
C SER A 100 8.00 3.87 -2.10
N ILE A 101 8.09 2.73 -1.41
CA ILE A 101 7.46 1.48 -1.86
C ILE A 101 5.95 1.68 -2.00
N ALA A 102 5.29 2.24 -1.00
CA ALA A 102 3.84 2.46 -1.03
C ALA A 102 3.42 3.37 -2.19
N PHE A 103 4.12 4.50 -2.40
CA PHE A 103 3.81 5.40 -3.52
C PHE A 103 4.18 4.82 -4.87
N GLY A 104 5.29 4.09 -4.99
CA GLY A 104 5.64 3.37 -6.21
C GLY A 104 4.58 2.35 -6.61
N ALA A 105 4.11 1.57 -5.64
CA ALA A 105 3.03 0.61 -5.85
C ALA A 105 1.71 1.30 -6.23
N PHE A 106 1.36 2.38 -5.54
CA PHE A 106 0.11 3.10 -5.76
C PHE A 106 0.06 3.79 -7.13
N ILE A 107 1.15 4.44 -7.56
CA ILE A 107 1.26 5.04 -8.89
C ILE A 107 1.17 3.96 -9.96
N ALA A 108 1.96 2.89 -9.84
CA ALA A 108 1.96 1.79 -10.80
C ALA A 108 0.58 1.14 -10.92
N PHE A 109 -0.15 0.96 -9.81
CA PHE A 109 -1.50 0.43 -9.81
C PHE A 109 -2.45 1.28 -10.67
N TRP A 110 -2.47 2.60 -10.50
CA TRP A 110 -3.31 3.49 -11.33
C TRP A 110 -2.91 3.49 -12.80
N VAL A 111 -1.60 3.45 -13.08
CA VAL A 111 -1.07 3.37 -14.45
C VAL A 111 -1.51 2.06 -15.11
N LEU A 112 -1.40 0.92 -14.43
CA LEU A 112 -1.83 -0.39 -14.93
C LEU A 112 -3.33 -0.41 -15.22
N LEU A 113 -4.16 0.17 -14.33
CA LEU A 113 -5.60 0.30 -14.57
C LEU A 113 -5.90 1.13 -15.82
N ARG A 114 -5.15 2.21 -16.04
CA ARG A 114 -5.33 3.09 -17.20
C ARG A 114 -5.00 2.38 -18.51
N PHE A 115 -3.89 1.65 -18.54
CA PHE A 115 -3.44 0.95 -19.76
C PHE A 115 -4.29 -0.28 -20.10
N ASN A 116 -4.89 -0.94 -19.12
CA ASN A 116 -5.73 -2.11 -19.33
C ASN A 116 -7.23 -1.77 -19.49
N ASN A 117 -7.57 -0.50 -19.66
CA ASN A 117 -8.96 -0.02 -19.84
C ASN A 117 -9.92 -0.42 -18.72
N LEU A 118 -9.41 -0.68 -17.53
CA LEU A 118 -10.21 -1.01 -16.34
C LEU A 118 -10.73 0.24 -15.61
N ASN A 119 -10.63 1.39 -16.24
CA ASN A 119 -11.01 2.70 -15.69
C ASN A 119 -12.48 2.77 -15.27
N GLU A 120 -13.37 2.14 -16.04
CA GLU A 120 -14.80 2.17 -15.79
C GLU A 120 -15.18 1.43 -14.51
N ALA A 121 -14.44 0.38 -14.16
CA ALA A 121 -14.67 -0.38 -12.93
C ALA A 121 -14.38 0.44 -11.65
N VAL A 122 -13.51 1.45 -11.75
CA VAL A 122 -13.10 2.30 -10.63
C VAL A 122 -13.96 3.56 -10.53
N LEU A 123 -14.41 4.10 -11.65
CA LEU A 123 -15.03 5.42 -11.73
C LEU A 123 -16.55 5.41 -11.58
N ASN A 124 -17.19 4.27 -11.51
CA ASN A 124 -18.60 4.15 -11.09
C ASN A 124 -18.81 4.47 -9.58
N PHE A 125 -17.79 4.94 -8.88
CA PHE A 125 -17.95 5.70 -7.65
C PHE A 125 -18.57 7.06 -8.00
N ARG A 126 -19.87 7.07 -8.19
CA ARG A 126 -20.68 8.27 -8.20
C ARG A 126 -20.59 8.90 -6.81
N PHE A 127 -19.52 9.63 -6.59
CA PHE A 127 -19.47 10.54 -5.47
C PHE A 127 -20.51 11.63 -5.73
N ILE A 128 -21.66 11.47 -5.04
CA ILE A 128 -22.63 12.50 -4.68
C ILE A 128 -23.24 13.30 -5.86
N LYS A 129 -24.53 13.46 -5.80
CA LYS A 129 -25.48 14.33 -6.50
C LYS A 129 -25.07 15.76 -6.87
N THR A 130 -23.80 16.10 -6.87
CA THR A 130 -23.25 17.44 -7.09
C THR A 130 -22.47 17.54 -8.40
N GLY A 131 -23.03 17.13 -9.55
CA GLY A 131 -22.57 17.63 -10.88
C GLY A 131 -21.07 17.79 -11.17
N LEU A 132 -20.17 17.42 -10.27
CA LEU A 132 -18.75 17.46 -10.46
C LEU A 132 -18.34 16.30 -11.37
N SER A 133 -17.93 16.67 -12.56
CA SER A 133 -17.33 15.84 -13.60
C SER A 133 -16.42 14.76 -13.02
N ALA A 134 -16.66 13.54 -13.48
CA ALA A 134 -15.97 12.32 -13.10
C ALA A 134 -14.45 12.54 -12.84
N PHE A 135 -14.00 12.22 -11.64
CA PHE A 135 -12.58 12.10 -11.35
C PHE A 135 -11.98 11.05 -12.29
N ASN A 136 -11.16 11.46 -13.22
CA ASN A 136 -10.52 10.57 -14.17
C ASN A 136 -9.31 9.92 -13.50
N VAL A 137 -9.01 8.66 -13.84
CA VAL A 137 -7.80 7.94 -13.37
C VAL A 137 -6.53 8.77 -13.59
N ASN A 138 -6.46 9.57 -14.65
CA ASN A 138 -5.33 10.46 -14.91
C ASN A 138 -5.11 11.49 -13.77
N HIS A 139 -6.18 11.99 -13.15
CA HIS A 139 -6.05 12.88 -11.98
C HIS A 139 -5.49 12.13 -10.77
N LEU A 140 -5.89 10.86 -10.58
CA LEU A 140 -5.36 10.02 -9.51
C LEU A 140 -3.86 9.72 -9.72
N ILE A 141 -3.44 9.46 -10.96
CA ILE A 141 -2.03 9.31 -11.31
C ILE A 141 -1.27 10.60 -10.99
N ALA A 142 -1.75 11.75 -11.48
CA ALA A 142 -1.09 13.03 -11.25
C ALA A 142 -0.96 13.38 -9.77
N ILE A 143 -2.05 13.25 -9.00
CA ILE A 143 -2.05 13.47 -7.55
C ILE A 143 -1.08 12.54 -6.85
N SER A 144 -1.08 11.25 -7.22
CA SER A 144 -0.18 10.24 -6.63
C SER A 144 1.29 10.55 -6.92
N CYS A 145 1.61 11.02 -8.13
CA CYS A 145 2.97 11.45 -8.49
C CYS A 145 3.41 12.66 -7.67
N VAL A 146 2.55 13.67 -7.54
CA VAL A 146 2.86 14.88 -6.75
C VAL A 146 3.07 14.51 -5.27
N LEU A 147 2.16 13.73 -4.69
CA LEU A 147 2.27 13.30 -3.29
C LEU A 147 3.49 12.40 -3.08
N GLY A 148 3.76 11.48 -4.00
CA GLY A 148 4.93 10.60 -3.94
C GLY A 148 6.24 11.41 -4.00
N GLY A 149 6.34 12.37 -4.92
CA GLY A 149 7.47 13.27 -5.02
C GLY A 149 7.65 14.14 -3.77
N TRP A 150 6.56 14.70 -3.25
CA TRP A 150 6.60 15.49 -2.02
C TRP A 150 7.09 14.67 -0.82
N ILE A 151 6.51 13.50 -0.59
CA ILE A 151 6.92 12.64 0.52
C ILE A 151 8.37 12.19 0.34
N GLY A 152 8.79 11.83 -0.87
CA GLY A 152 10.19 11.51 -1.16
C GLY A 152 11.13 12.67 -0.79
N THR A 153 10.81 13.89 -1.21
CA THR A 153 11.57 15.10 -0.87
C THR A 153 11.62 15.34 0.64
N CYS A 154 10.50 15.18 1.34
CA CYS A 154 10.48 15.27 2.81
C CYS A 154 11.41 14.26 3.47
N ARG A 155 11.44 13.01 2.97
CA ARG A 155 12.33 11.96 3.53
C ARG A 155 13.81 12.27 3.29
N LEU A 156 14.16 12.88 2.16
CA LEU A 156 15.52 13.37 1.90
C LEU A 156 15.87 14.56 2.81
N TYR A 157 14.98 15.54 2.91
CA TYR A 157 15.19 16.72 3.74
C TYR A 157 15.40 16.38 5.21
N LEU A 158 14.61 15.45 5.74
CA LEU A 158 14.73 14.94 7.11
C LEU A 158 15.93 14.00 7.30
N LYS A 159 16.74 13.77 6.27
CA LYS A 159 17.88 12.81 6.29
C LYS A 159 17.46 11.41 6.79
N ALA A 160 16.19 11.05 6.60
CA ALA A 160 15.67 9.74 7.00
C ALA A 160 16.10 8.62 6.04
N HIS A 161 16.37 8.97 4.78
CA HIS A 161 16.79 8.08 3.69
C HIS A 161 17.73 8.79 2.72
N THR A 162 18.55 7.99 2.03
CA THR A 162 19.34 8.44 0.87
C THR A 162 18.49 8.40 -0.39
N ALA A 163 18.95 9.06 -1.46
CA ALA A 163 18.28 9.03 -2.76
C ALA A 163 18.18 7.60 -3.31
N GLU A 164 19.22 6.81 -3.17
CA GLU A 164 19.27 5.40 -3.60
C GLU A 164 18.21 4.55 -2.89
N GLU A 165 18.06 4.71 -1.57
CA GLU A 165 17.05 4.02 -0.76
C GLU A 165 15.61 4.38 -1.19
N LEU A 166 15.41 5.63 -1.62
CA LEU A 166 14.13 6.11 -2.14
C LEU A 166 13.81 5.52 -3.53
N TYR A 167 14.75 5.63 -4.48
CA TYR A 167 14.56 5.10 -5.83
C TYR A 167 14.37 3.59 -5.81
N LEU A 168 15.14 2.88 -5.01
CA LEU A 168 14.95 1.44 -4.80
C LEU A 168 13.55 1.14 -4.25
N GLY A 169 13.07 1.96 -3.33
CA GLY A 169 11.72 1.85 -2.79
C GLY A 169 10.65 1.99 -3.87
N TYR A 170 10.70 3.05 -4.69
CA TYR A 170 9.75 3.23 -5.80
C TYR A 170 9.78 2.05 -6.77
N LEU A 171 10.98 1.57 -7.13
CA LEU A 171 11.14 0.43 -8.04
C LEU A 171 10.49 -0.84 -7.48
N VAL A 172 10.72 -1.14 -6.21
CA VAL A 172 10.11 -2.30 -5.53
C VAL A 172 8.60 -2.21 -5.53
N GLY A 173 8.04 -1.02 -5.25
CA GLY A 173 6.59 -0.81 -5.30
C GLY A 173 6.01 -1.04 -6.69
N ILE A 174 6.67 -0.51 -7.73
CA ILE A 174 6.26 -0.69 -9.14
C ILE A 174 6.27 -2.19 -9.52
N ILE A 175 7.36 -2.89 -9.22
CA ILE A 175 7.49 -4.33 -9.50
C ILE A 175 6.40 -5.13 -8.79
N SER A 176 6.14 -4.83 -7.53
CA SER A 176 5.11 -5.50 -6.74
C SER A 176 3.72 -5.37 -7.36
N SER A 177 3.39 -4.18 -7.85
CA SER A 177 2.10 -3.93 -8.51
C SER A 177 1.99 -4.65 -9.86
N ILE A 178 3.07 -4.66 -10.66
CA ILE A 178 3.11 -5.40 -11.93
C ILE A 178 2.91 -6.90 -11.68
N LEU A 179 3.63 -7.48 -10.72
CA LEU A 179 3.52 -8.90 -10.39
C LEU A 179 2.11 -9.27 -9.92
N ALA A 180 1.53 -8.47 -9.02
CA ALA A 180 0.18 -8.70 -8.52
C ALA A 180 -0.85 -8.60 -9.64
N PHE A 181 -0.71 -7.60 -10.50
CA PHE A 181 -1.61 -7.37 -11.64
C PHE A 181 -1.55 -8.52 -12.64
N SER A 182 -0.35 -8.96 -13.03
CA SER A 182 -0.15 -10.10 -13.94
C SER A 182 -0.65 -11.44 -13.38
N TYR A 183 -0.77 -11.56 -12.06
CA TYR A 183 -1.31 -12.76 -11.42
C TYR A 183 -2.83 -12.77 -11.37
N ILE A 184 -3.47 -11.60 -11.21
CA ILE A 184 -4.93 -11.47 -11.00
C ILE A 184 -5.67 -11.32 -12.34
N PHE A 185 -5.04 -10.70 -13.36
CA PHE A 185 -5.61 -10.37 -14.66
C PHE A 185 -4.85 -11.04 -15.80
#